data_38c59ed6797e79d13956420d08a3973b
#
_entry.id   38c59ed6797e79d13956420d08a3973b
#
_cell.length_a   1.000
_cell.length_b   1.000
_cell.length_c   1.000
_cell.angle_alpha   90.00
_cell.angle_beta   90.00
_cell.angle_gamma   90.00
#
_symmetry.space_group_name_H-M   'P 1'
#
loop_
_entity.id
_entity.type
_entity.pdbx_description
1 polymer ?
#
loop_
_entity_poly.entity_id
_entity_poly.type
_entity_poly.pdbx_seq_one_letter_code
_entity_poly.pdbx_strand_id
1 'polypeptide(L)'
;MTSVAPALPHPSLRHIEGIIFDMDGVIVDSEPRHQQAFMDIFHEIGYADNHGIQFEDYLGKSDRAVWDDFISMHQPPYSIEDLTSRKQNRLIDLIQKEKPIFETLPALVEKLARKFTLSVASGSLHPVIDVVLKLENLRNFFPNVVSSQDVPKGKPAPDIFLKAANSMQVSPDKICVIEDAAAGVQAGKSAGMTVIAITNSLPSSALSQADIVVSDYESIESLLLGRP
;
A
#
# COMPACT_ATOMS: atom_id res chain seq x y z
N MET A 1 -1.69 -27.90 33.76
CA MET A 1 -1.63 -26.87 32.71
C MET A 1 -1.09 -27.53 31.46
N THR A 2 -1.93 -27.93 30.54
CA THR A 2 -1.54 -28.52 29.27
C THR A 2 -1.01 -27.40 28.38
N SER A 3 0.30 -27.38 28.16
CA SER A 3 0.93 -26.54 27.16
C SER A 3 0.40 -26.95 25.79
N VAL A 4 -0.52 -26.16 25.24
CA VAL A 4 -0.93 -26.32 23.84
C VAL A 4 0.27 -25.86 23.00
N ALA A 5 0.83 -26.76 22.21
CA ALA A 5 1.91 -26.38 21.27
C ALA A 5 1.39 -25.29 20.34
N PRO A 6 2.21 -24.26 20.02
CA PRO A 6 1.79 -23.20 19.11
C PRO A 6 1.39 -23.81 17.77
N ALA A 7 0.26 -23.36 17.21
CA ALA A 7 -0.19 -23.84 15.92
C ALA A 7 0.78 -23.39 14.83
N LEU A 8 1.11 -24.31 13.92
CA LEU A 8 2.02 -24.02 12.80
C LEU A 8 1.38 -23.02 11.82
N PRO A 9 2.20 -22.28 11.07
CA PRO A 9 1.75 -21.45 9.95
C PRO A 9 0.89 -22.23 8.96
N HIS A 10 0.02 -21.53 8.24
CA HIS A 10 -0.81 -22.16 7.21
C HIS A 10 0.06 -22.97 6.24
N PRO A 11 -0.32 -24.21 5.88
CA PRO A 11 0.54 -25.11 5.11
C PRO A 11 1.05 -24.51 3.80
N SER A 12 0.21 -23.74 3.09
CA SER A 12 0.60 -23.08 1.83
C SER A 12 1.58 -21.92 1.98
N LEU A 13 1.85 -21.45 3.22
CA LEU A 13 2.72 -20.32 3.50
C LEU A 13 4.05 -20.71 4.17
N ARG A 14 4.29 -22.02 4.40
CA ARG A 14 5.49 -22.49 5.10
C ARG A 14 6.79 -22.28 4.33
N HIS A 15 6.70 -22.09 3.01
CA HIS A 15 7.84 -21.86 2.12
C HIS A 15 8.21 -20.37 2.01
N ILE A 16 7.42 -19.47 2.59
CA ILE A 16 7.65 -18.03 2.50
C ILE A 16 8.88 -17.64 3.31
N GLU A 17 9.75 -16.85 2.68
CA GLU A 17 10.99 -16.29 3.26
C GLU A 17 10.96 -14.76 3.32
N GLY A 18 10.15 -14.11 2.47
CA GLY A 18 10.02 -12.66 2.39
C GLY A 18 8.57 -12.20 2.35
N ILE A 19 8.33 -11.00 2.88
CA ILE A 19 7.01 -10.35 2.83
C ILE A 19 7.17 -8.95 2.24
N ILE A 20 6.36 -8.64 1.24
CA ILE A 20 6.28 -7.29 0.68
C ILE A 20 4.92 -6.71 1.07
N PHE A 21 4.95 -5.56 1.73
CA PHE A 21 3.76 -4.80 2.05
C PHE A 21 3.50 -3.76 0.97
N ASP A 22 2.28 -3.66 0.49
CA ASP A 22 1.82 -2.37 -0.02
C ASP A 22 1.77 -1.36 1.14
N MET A 23 1.64 -0.07 0.82
CA MET A 23 1.63 0.98 1.83
C MET A 23 0.23 1.55 2.06
N ASP A 24 -0.37 2.07 1.01
CA ASP A 24 -1.65 2.78 1.07
C ASP A 24 -2.78 1.78 1.27
N GLY A 25 -3.57 1.93 2.35
CA GLY A 25 -4.59 0.95 2.74
C GLY A 25 -4.06 -0.32 3.43
N VAL A 26 -2.73 -0.51 3.50
CA VAL A 26 -2.10 -1.67 4.18
C VAL A 26 -1.25 -1.26 5.38
N ILE A 27 -0.41 -0.24 5.25
CA ILE A 27 0.40 0.30 6.36
C ILE A 27 -0.30 1.51 6.96
N VAL A 28 -0.85 2.34 6.11
CA VAL A 28 -1.45 3.62 6.45
C VAL A 28 -2.84 3.74 5.84
N ASP A 29 -3.81 4.20 6.63
CA ASP A 29 -5.14 4.58 6.14
C ASP A 29 -5.03 5.94 5.43
N SER A 30 -4.51 5.94 4.20
CA SER A 30 -4.19 7.17 3.45
C SER A 30 -5.31 7.62 2.52
N GLU A 31 -6.26 6.78 2.14
CA GLU A 31 -7.28 7.11 1.14
C GLU A 31 -8.10 8.36 1.50
N PRO A 32 -8.63 8.52 2.74
CA PRO A 32 -9.34 9.75 3.11
C PRO A 32 -8.43 10.98 3.06
N ARG A 33 -7.12 10.83 3.30
CA ARG A 33 -6.12 11.91 3.27
C ARG A 33 -5.76 12.29 1.84
N HIS A 34 -5.72 11.31 0.92
CA HIS A 34 -5.60 11.58 -0.51
C HIS A 34 -6.75 12.44 -1.02
N GLN A 35 -7.99 12.05 -0.70
CA GLN A 35 -9.19 12.80 -1.08
C GLN A 35 -9.16 14.22 -0.46
N GLN A 36 -8.85 14.33 0.83
CA GLN A 36 -8.76 15.63 1.51
C GLN A 36 -7.69 16.52 0.87
N ALA A 37 -6.52 15.97 0.53
CA ALA A 37 -5.46 16.73 -0.12
C ALA A 37 -5.89 17.27 -1.49
N PHE A 38 -6.61 16.48 -2.30
CA PHE A 38 -7.21 16.97 -3.55
C PHE A 38 -8.20 18.10 -3.31
N MET A 39 -9.14 17.92 -2.37
CA MET A 39 -10.14 18.93 -2.03
C MET A 39 -9.52 20.23 -1.56
N ASP A 40 -8.46 20.14 -0.73
CA ASP A 40 -7.73 21.32 -0.27
C ASP A 40 -7.10 22.08 -1.44
N ILE A 41 -6.52 21.39 -2.42
CA ILE A 41 -5.95 22.03 -3.61
C ILE A 41 -7.05 22.59 -4.50
N PHE A 42 -8.15 21.88 -4.74
CA PHE A 42 -9.28 22.43 -5.50
C PHE A 42 -9.83 23.70 -4.85
N HIS A 43 -9.92 23.73 -3.53
CA HIS A 43 -10.32 24.93 -2.80
C HIS A 43 -9.31 26.08 -2.98
N GLU A 44 -8.00 25.79 -2.86
CA GLU A 44 -6.92 26.77 -3.00
C GLU A 44 -6.92 27.44 -4.39
N ILE A 45 -7.20 26.66 -5.43
CA ILE A 45 -7.20 27.15 -6.82
C ILE A 45 -8.58 27.64 -7.32
N GLY A 46 -9.59 27.67 -6.41
CA GLY A 46 -10.92 28.26 -6.71
C GLY A 46 -11.93 27.31 -7.38
N TYR A 47 -11.75 25.98 -7.28
CA TYR A 47 -12.63 24.97 -7.86
C TYR A 47 -13.34 24.09 -6.81
N ALA A 48 -13.40 24.50 -5.55
CA ALA A 48 -13.92 23.70 -4.43
C ALA A 48 -15.27 23.00 -4.73
N ASP A 49 -16.24 23.72 -5.28
CA ASP A 49 -17.59 23.22 -5.55
C ASP A 49 -17.80 22.78 -7.00
N ASN A 50 -16.82 23.01 -7.87
CA ASN A 50 -16.95 22.82 -9.32
C ASN A 50 -15.80 22.01 -9.94
N HIS A 51 -15.07 21.20 -9.15
CA HIS A 51 -13.94 20.42 -9.67
C HIS A 51 -14.37 19.30 -10.63
N GLY A 52 -15.61 18.81 -10.55
CA GLY A 52 -16.18 17.81 -11.47
C GLY A 52 -15.64 16.37 -11.28
N ILE A 53 -14.80 16.13 -10.27
CA ILE A 53 -14.21 14.82 -9.97
C ILE A 53 -15.11 14.02 -9.04
N GLN A 54 -15.39 12.77 -9.40
CA GLN A 54 -16.03 11.77 -8.52
C GLN A 54 -14.94 10.81 -8.05
N PHE A 55 -14.50 10.94 -6.79
CA PHE A 55 -13.32 10.21 -6.29
C PHE A 55 -13.49 8.69 -6.33
N GLU A 56 -14.72 8.20 -6.25
CA GLU A 56 -15.05 6.78 -6.36
C GLU A 56 -14.59 6.17 -7.70
N ASP A 57 -14.57 6.97 -8.77
CA ASP A 57 -14.12 6.55 -10.10
C ASP A 57 -12.60 6.39 -10.20
N TYR A 58 -11.87 6.90 -9.20
CA TYR A 58 -10.39 6.90 -9.18
C TYR A 58 -9.79 5.97 -8.13
N LEU A 59 -10.59 5.20 -7.40
CA LEU A 59 -10.09 4.22 -6.45
C LEU A 59 -9.09 3.26 -7.12
N GLY A 60 -7.88 3.21 -6.60
CA GLY A 60 -6.79 2.39 -7.15
C GLY A 60 -6.14 2.93 -8.42
N LYS A 61 -6.50 4.16 -8.88
CA LYS A 61 -5.81 4.86 -9.97
C LYS A 61 -4.74 5.80 -9.43
N SER A 62 -3.87 6.28 -10.33
CA SER A 62 -2.84 7.25 -9.97
C SER A 62 -3.41 8.67 -9.80
N ASP A 63 -2.79 9.48 -8.95
CA ASP A 63 -3.09 10.91 -8.82
C ASP A 63 -3.08 11.65 -10.18
N ARG A 64 -2.24 11.18 -11.10
CA ARG A 64 -2.15 11.73 -12.44
C ARG A 64 -3.47 11.62 -13.20
N ALA A 65 -4.20 10.52 -13.07
CA ALA A 65 -5.48 10.33 -13.75
C ALA A 65 -6.52 11.36 -13.29
N VAL A 66 -6.53 11.71 -11.99
CA VAL A 66 -7.39 12.78 -11.44
C VAL A 66 -7.03 14.12 -12.05
N TRP A 67 -5.74 14.45 -12.14
CA TRP A 67 -5.29 15.72 -12.69
C TRP A 67 -5.50 15.82 -14.21
N ASP A 68 -5.26 14.74 -14.96
CA ASP A 68 -5.49 14.71 -16.41
C ASP A 68 -6.95 15.02 -16.73
N ASP A 69 -7.90 14.42 -16.01
CA ASP A 69 -9.35 14.67 -16.21
C ASP A 69 -9.73 16.08 -15.75
N PHE A 70 -9.25 16.54 -14.59
CA PHE A 70 -9.50 17.91 -14.11
C PHE A 70 -8.97 18.97 -15.10
N ILE A 71 -7.75 18.81 -15.59
CA ILE A 71 -7.14 19.73 -16.55
C ILE A 71 -7.90 19.71 -17.88
N SER A 72 -8.34 18.53 -18.33
CA SER A 72 -9.16 18.40 -19.55
C SER A 72 -10.48 19.15 -19.43
N MET A 73 -11.14 19.10 -18.26
CA MET A 73 -12.42 19.77 -18.01
C MET A 73 -12.30 21.29 -17.88
N HIS A 74 -11.27 21.76 -17.17
CA HIS A 74 -11.22 23.15 -16.69
C HIS A 74 -10.13 24.00 -17.31
N GLN A 75 -9.10 23.40 -17.91
CA GLN A 75 -7.92 24.11 -18.47
C GLN A 75 -7.36 25.18 -17.50
N PRO A 76 -7.10 24.82 -16.22
CA PRO A 76 -6.65 25.78 -15.23
C PRO A 76 -5.26 26.33 -15.60
N PRO A 77 -4.86 27.52 -15.11
CA PRO A 77 -3.56 28.12 -15.40
C PRO A 77 -2.41 27.48 -14.61
N TYR A 78 -2.47 26.19 -14.33
CA TYR A 78 -1.48 25.42 -13.54
C TYR A 78 -1.00 24.21 -14.33
N SER A 79 0.30 23.87 -14.23
CA SER A 79 0.80 22.64 -14.79
C SER A 79 0.43 21.42 -13.94
N ILE A 80 0.41 20.25 -14.56
CA ILE A 80 0.15 18.99 -13.83
C ILE A 80 1.24 18.74 -12.77
N GLU A 81 2.47 19.14 -13.04
CA GLU A 81 3.61 19.03 -12.11
C GLU A 81 3.40 19.90 -10.88
N ASP A 82 2.92 21.15 -11.06
CA ASP A 82 2.61 22.06 -9.96
C ASP A 82 1.48 21.52 -9.09
N LEU A 83 0.36 21.11 -9.70
CA LEU A 83 -0.79 20.55 -8.99
C LEU A 83 -0.42 19.27 -8.22
N THR A 84 0.34 18.38 -8.85
CA THR A 84 0.83 17.14 -8.23
C THR A 84 1.72 17.46 -7.02
N SER A 85 2.66 18.38 -7.17
CA SER A 85 3.57 18.78 -6.09
C SER A 85 2.82 19.38 -4.90
N ARG A 86 1.87 20.30 -5.14
CA ARG A 86 1.02 20.89 -4.07
C ARG A 86 0.23 19.83 -3.34
N LYS A 87 -0.45 18.93 -4.08
CA LYS A 87 -1.22 17.84 -3.50
C LYS A 87 -0.38 16.91 -2.64
N GLN A 88 0.83 16.56 -3.10
CA GLN A 88 1.73 15.71 -2.33
C GLN A 88 2.21 16.37 -1.04
N ASN A 89 2.58 17.65 -1.09
CA ASN A 89 2.97 18.39 0.12
C ASN A 89 1.80 18.41 1.13
N ARG A 90 0.59 18.66 0.64
CA ARG A 90 -0.62 18.65 1.49
C ARG A 90 -0.87 17.27 2.09
N LEU A 91 -0.72 16.20 1.32
CA LEU A 91 -0.86 14.82 1.80
C LEU A 91 0.16 14.52 2.90
N ILE A 92 1.42 14.91 2.70
CA ILE A 92 2.48 14.75 3.69
C ILE A 92 2.13 15.46 5.01
N ASP A 93 1.64 16.70 4.94
CA ASP A 93 1.22 17.47 6.12
C ASP A 93 0.08 16.75 6.87
N LEU A 94 -0.92 16.24 6.13
CA LEU A 94 -2.05 15.51 6.71
C LEU A 94 -1.57 14.22 7.40
N ILE A 95 -0.74 13.43 6.74
CA ILE A 95 -0.19 12.18 7.29
C ILE A 95 0.64 12.46 8.55
N GLN A 96 1.50 13.48 8.54
CA GLN A 96 2.31 13.84 9.71
C GLN A 96 1.46 14.30 10.90
N LYS A 97 0.40 15.05 10.63
CA LYS A 97 -0.50 15.59 11.65
C LYS A 97 -1.36 14.50 12.28
N GLU A 98 -1.94 13.63 11.46
CA GLU A 98 -2.95 12.66 11.88
C GLU A 98 -2.37 11.30 12.24
N LYS A 99 -1.20 10.95 11.66
CA LYS A 99 -0.49 9.68 11.87
C LYS A 99 -1.39 8.45 11.70
N PRO A 100 -2.04 8.30 10.55
CA PRO A 100 -3.11 7.31 10.35
C PRO A 100 -2.55 5.89 10.08
N ILE A 101 -1.59 5.43 10.88
CA ILE A 101 -1.12 4.04 10.86
C ILE A 101 -2.20 3.15 11.44
N PHE A 102 -2.45 2.00 10.82
CA PHE A 102 -3.38 1.01 11.38
C PHE A 102 -2.86 0.51 12.73
N GLU A 103 -3.70 0.57 13.77
CA GLU A 103 -3.31 0.44 15.18
C GLU A 103 -2.52 -0.84 15.48
N THR A 104 -2.93 -1.97 14.93
CA THR A 104 -2.29 -3.28 15.21
C THR A 104 -1.09 -3.59 14.31
N LEU A 105 -0.88 -2.81 13.25
CA LEU A 105 0.16 -3.07 12.26
C LEU A 105 1.59 -3.00 12.83
N PRO A 106 1.99 -2.00 13.65
CA PRO A 106 3.37 -1.93 14.15
C PRO A 106 3.79 -3.20 14.91
N ALA A 107 2.89 -3.72 15.75
CA ALA A 107 3.15 -4.95 16.50
C ALA A 107 3.26 -6.19 15.57
N LEU A 108 2.44 -6.27 14.54
CA LEU A 108 2.53 -7.33 13.53
C LEU A 108 3.86 -7.25 12.78
N VAL A 109 4.24 -6.06 12.29
CA VAL A 109 5.50 -5.84 11.56
C VAL A 109 6.71 -6.27 12.40
N GLU A 110 6.75 -5.87 13.68
CA GLU A 110 7.82 -6.30 14.59
C GLU A 110 7.92 -7.82 14.72
N LYS A 111 6.77 -8.52 14.87
CA LYS A 111 6.75 -9.98 14.95
C LYS A 111 7.21 -10.65 13.65
N LEU A 112 6.73 -10.15 12.50
CA LEU A 112 7.09 -10.69 11.19
C LEU A 112 8.56 -10.47 10.87
N ALA A 113 9.14 -9.32 11.23
CA ALA A 113 10.56 -9.00 11.01
C ALA A 113 11.53 -9.95 11.72
N ARG A 114 11.08 -10.65 12.76
CA ARG A 114 11.90 -11.67 13.45
C ARG A 114 12.09 -12.94 12.64
N LYS A 115 11.26 -13.17 11.63
CA LYS A 115 11.23 -14.42 10.86
C LYS A 115 11.43 -14.21 9.36
N PHE A 116 10.99 -13.08 8.82
CA PHE A 116 10.96 -12.79 7.40
C PHE A 116 11.78 -11.55 7.06
N THR A 117 12.33 -11.52 5.85
CA THR A 117 12.81 -10.26 5.28
C THR A 117 11.61 -9.44 4.84
N LEU A 118 11.53 -8.17 5.27
CA LEU A 118 10.41 -7.29 4.94
C LEU A 118 10.81 -6.23 3.92
N SER A 119 9.86 -5.85 3.07
CA SER A 119 9.99 -4.77 2.09
C SER A 119 8.67 -4.01 1.96
N VAL A 120 8.74 -2.76 1.51
CA VAL A 120 7.59 -1.97 1.06
C VAL A 120 7.66 -1.78 -0.44
N ALA A 121 6.51 -1.93 -1.13
CA ALA A 121 6.36 -1.65 -2.55
C ALA A 121 5.07 -0.86 -2.79
N SER A 122 5.19 0.47 -2.92
CA SER A 122 4.06 1.40 -2.97
C SER A 122 3.96 2.14 -4.30
N GLY A 123 2.71 2.40 -4.72
CA GLY A 123 2.38 3.33 -5.80
C GLY A 123 2.73 4.79 -5.51
N SER A 124 2.95 5.13 -4.25
CA SER A 124 3.30 6.47 -3.79
C SER A 124 4.75 6.84 -4.11
N LEU A 125 5.06 8.16 -4.09
CA LEU A 125 6.41 8.66 -4.30
C LEU A 125 7.25 8.55 -3.03
N HIS A 126 8.58 8.49 -3.18
CA HIS A 126 9.52 8.37 -2.06
C HIS A 126 9.27 9.34 -0.90
N PRO A 127 9.00 10.66 -1.12
CA PRO A 127 8.76 11.58 0.00
C PRO A 127 7.57 11.17 0.88
N VAL A 128 6.50 10.64 0.30
CA VAL A 128 5.33 10.15 1.05
C VAL A 128 5.68 8.89 1.81
N ILE A 129 6.34 7.92 1.15
CA ILE A 129 6.77 6.67 1.77
C ILE A 129 7.69 6.93 2.97
N ASP A 130 8.65 7.85 2.83
CA ASP A 130 9.59 8.21 3.89
C ASP A 130 8.88 8.80 5.12
N VAL A 131 7.84 9.61 4.89
CA VAL A 131 7.03 10.17 5.98
C VAL A 131 6.26 9.06 6.69
N VAL A 132 5.55 8.21 5.95
CA VAL A 132 4.78 7.09 6.53
C VAL A 132 5.69 6.17 7.35
N LEU A 133 6.82 5.76 6.80
CA LEU A 133 7.72 4.80 7.47
C LEU A 133 8.48 5.41 8.67
N LYS A 134 8.54 6.73 8.80
CA LYS A 134 9.05 7.38 10.03
C LYS A 134 8.04 7.31 11.18
N LEU A 135 6.75 7.20 10.88
CA LEU A 135 5.75 7.00 11.92
C LEU A 135 5.98 5.64 12.60
N GLU A 136 5.73 5.59 13.90
CA GLU A 136 5.88 4.38 14.72
C GLU A 136 7.23 3.64 14.55
N ASN A 137 8.27 4.34 14.06
CA ASN A 137 9.61 3.80 13.77
C ASN A 137 9.60 2.63 12.77
N LEU A 138 8.60 2.53 11.91
CA LEU A 138 8.44 1.42 10.95
C LEU A 138 9.63 1.28 10.00
N ARG A 139 10.33 2.38 9.67
CA ARG A 139 11.50 2.36 8.77
C ARG A 139 12.56 1.35 9.17
N ASN A 140 12.70 1.07 10.47
CA ASN A 140 13.69 0.13 11.00
C ASN A 140 13.43 -1.33 10.57
N PHE A 141 12.19 -1.67 10.23
CA PHE A 141 11.78 -3.02 9.85
C PHE A 141 11.80 -3.25 8.33
N PHE A 142 11.88 -2.17 7.54
CA PHE A 142 11.83 -2.23 6.07
C PHE A 142 13.16 -1.77 5.46
N PRO A 143 14.18 -2.65 5.38
CA PRO A 143 15.47 -2.29 4.77
C PRO A 143 15.33 -1.97 3.27
N ASN A 144 14.38 -2.62 2.59
CA ASN A 144 14.11 -2.44 1.18
C ASN A 144 12.79 -1.70 0.98
N VAL A 145 12.82 -0.63 0.17
CA VAL A 145 11.65 0.19 -0.19
C VAL A 145 11.68 0.44 -1.67
N VAL A 146 10.57 0.19 -2.35
CA VAL A 146 10.38 0.44 -3.78
C VAL A 146 9.18 1.34 -3.99
N SER A 147 9.39 2.43 -4.70
CA SER A 147 8.38 3.41 -5.11
C SER A 147 7.96 3.19 -6.58
N SER A 148 6.81 3.73 -6.96
CA SER A 148 6.41 3.83 -8.38
C SER A 148 7.45 4.58 -9.23
N GLN A 149 8.27 5.45 -8.63
CA GLN A 149 9.36 6.17 -9.31
C GLN A 149 10.51 5.25 -9.73
N ASP A 150 10.62 4.07 -9.14
CA ASP A 150 11.74 3.15 -9.35
C ASP A 150 11.49 2.15 -10.48
N VAL A 151 10.31 2.15 -11.08
CA VAL A 151 9.89 1.17 -12.08
C VAL A 151 9.27 1.83 -13.31
N PRO A 152 9.40 1.23 -14.49
CA PRO A 152 8.82 1.79 -15.71
C PRO A 152 7.29 1.66 -15.77
N LYS A 153 6.72 0.65 -15.09
CA LYS A 153 5.28 0.39 -15.07
C LYS A 153 4.82 0.16 -13.64
N GLY A 154 3.79 0.91 -13.22
CA GLY A 154 3.12 0.71 -11.95
C GLY A 154 2.12 -0.47 -11.98
N LYS A 155 1.54 -0.80 -10.82
CA LYS A 155 0.45 -1.78 -10.70
C LYS A 155 -0.68 -1.46 -11.70
N PRO A 156 -1.23 -2.43 -12.41
CA PRO A 156 -1.17 -3.88 -12.17
C PRO A 156 0.03 -4.61 -12.82
N ALA A 157 1.03 -3.91 -13.40
CA ALA A 157 2.25 -4.56 -13.84
C ALA A 157 3.07 -5.09 -12.66
N PRO A 158 3.79 -6.23 -12.81
CA PRO A 158 4.50 -6.86 -11.71
C PRO A 158 5.81 -6.18 -11.31
N ASP A 159 6.23 -5.16 -12.06
CA ASP A 159 7.57 -4.56 -12.03
C ASP A 159 8.00 -4.16 -10.62
N ILE A 160 7.09 -3.54 -9.86
CA ILE A 160 7.38 -3.04 -8.51
C ILE A 160 7.68 -4.19 -7.53
N PHE A 161 6.91 -5.27 -7.61
CA PHE A 161 7.10 -6.42 -6.73
C PHE A 161 8.33 -7.23 -7.14
N LEU A 162 8.58 -7.39 -8.44
CA LEU A 162 9.80 -8.04 -8.94
C LEU A 162 11.06 -7.26 -8.54
N LYS A 163 11.00 -5.92 -8.57
CA LYS A 163 12.11 -5.08 -8.10
C LYS A 163 12.33 -5.24 -6.59
N ALA A 164 11.26 -5.27 -5.79
CA ALA A 164 11.34 -5.50 -4.37
C ALA A 164 11.95 -6.89 -4.06
N ALA A 165 11.50 -7.95 -4.74
CA ALA A 165 12.04 -9.30 -4.61
C ALA A 165 13.56 -9.34 -4.89
N ASN A 166 13.97 -8.69 -5.97
CA ASN A 166 15.40 -8.60 -6.32
C ASN A 166 16.21 -7.87 -5.25
N SER A 167 15.68 -6.77 -4.70
CA SER A 167 16.33 -6.02 -3.60
C SER A 167 16.43 -6.83 -2.32
N MET A 168 15.45 -7.68 -2.04
CA MET A 168 15.44 -8.61 -0.90
C MET A 168 16.33 -9.83 -1.12
N GLN A 169 16.74 -10.12 -2.36
CA GLN A 169 17.44 -11.37 -2.76
C GLN A 169 16.62 -12.63 -2.45
N VAL A 170 15.30 -12.56 -2.56
CA VAL A 170 14.37 -13.66 -2.33
C VAL A 170 13.65 -13.99 -3.64
N SER A 171 13.54 -15.27 -3.96
CA SER A 171 12.82 -15.74 -5.16
C SER A 171 11.33 -15.40 -5.06
N PRO A 172 10.67 -14.92 -6.15
CA PRO A 172 9.26 -14.53 -6.13
C PRO A 172 8.30 -15.58 -5.58
N ASP A 173 8.54 -16.86 -5.86
CA ASP A 173 7.73 -17.97 -5.36
C ASP A 173 7.81 -18.17 -3.84
N LYS A 174 8.79 -17.53 -3.16
CA LYS A 174 8.97 -17.54 -1.71
C LYS A 174 8.56 -16.21 -1.05
N ILE A 175 7.87 -15.36 -1.78
CA ILE A 175 7.40 -14.07 -1.30
C ILE A 175 5.89 -14.08 -1.12
N CYS A 176 5.45 -13.50 -0.01
CA CYS A 176 4.07 -13.15 0.26
C CYS A 176 3.89 -11.64 0.12
N VAL A 177 2.95 -11.20 -0.70
CA VAL A 177 2.52 -9.80 -0.83
C VAL A 177 1.30 -9.59 0.07
N ILE A 178 1.28 -8.49 0.82
CA ILE A 178 0.10 -8.02 1.57
C ILE A 178 -0.43 -6.78 0.85
N GLU A 179 -1.69 -6.83 0.42
CA GLU A 179 -2.32 -5.86 -0.47
C GLU A 179 -3.80 -5.63 -0.10
N ASP A 180 -4.38 -4.51 -0.54
CA ASP A 180 -5.78 -4.16 -0.30
C ASP A 180 -6.53 -3.75 -1.58
N ALA A 181 -5.83 -3.64 -2.71
CA ALA A 181 -6.35 -3.17 -3.99
C ALA A 181 -6.27 -4.23 -5.09
N ALA A 182 -7.28 -4.28 -5.98
CA ALA A 182 -7.34 -5.26 -7.06
C ALA A 182 -6.14 -5.18 -8.02
N ALA A 183 -5.66 -3.96 -8.33
CA ALA A 183 -4.49 -3.77 -9.20
C ALA A 183 -3.21 -4.32 -8.57
N GLY A 184 -3.04 -4.17 -7.25
CA GLY A 184 -1.90 -4.73 -6.55
C GLY A 184 -1.97 -6.24 -6.40
N VAL A 185 -3.15 -6.80 -6.13
CA VAL A 185 -3.38 -8.25 -6.15
C VAL A 185 -2.97 -8.83 -7.50
N GLN A 186 -3.44 -8.23 -8.61
CA GLN A 186 -3.07 -8.65 -9.95
C GLN A 186 -1.55 -8.56 -10.19
N ALA A 187 -0.90 -7.48 -9.74
CA ALA A 187 0.54 -7.29 -9.87
C ALA A 187 1.33 -8.37 -9.11
N GLY A 188 0.95 -8.68 -7.86
CA GLY A 188 1.56 -9.74 -7.05
C GLY A 188 1.40 -11.12 -7.70
N LYS A 189 0.20 -11.43 -8.19
CA LYS A 189 -0.06 -12.69 -8.93
C LYS A 189 0.75 -12.75 -10.21
N SER A 190 0.83 -11.67 -10.97
CA SER A 190 1.63 -11.60 -12.20
C SER A 190 3.14 -11.72 -11.93
N ALA A 191 3.61 -11.34 -10.73
CA ALA A 191 4.98 -11.53 -10.28
C ALA A 191 5.29 -12.98 -9.84
N GLY A 192 4.29 -13.88 -9.81
CA GLY A 192 4.45 -15.26 -9.35
C GLY A 192 4.52 -15.40 -7.82
N MET A 193 4.01 -14.41 -7.10
CA MET A 193 4.03 -14.37 -5.63
C MET A 193 2.72 -14.88 -5.03
N THR A 194 2.77 -15.30 -3.77
CA THR A 194 1.56 -15.52 -2.97
C THR A 194 1.00 -14.17 -2.53
N VAL A 195 -0.31 -13.98 -2.62
CA VAL A 195 -0.96 -12.72 -2.24
C VAL A 195 -1.98 -12.97 -1.13
N ILE A 196 -1.80 -12.29 -0.01
CA ILE A 196 -2.81 -12.13 1.04
C ILE A 196 -3.42 -10.74 0.86
N ALA A 197 -4.72 -10.67 0.59
CA ALA A 197 -5.43 -9.41 0.49
C ALA A 197 -6.17 -9.10 1.80
N ILE A 198 -6.08 -7.85 2.27
CA ILE A 198 -6.83 -7.34 3.42
C ILE A 198 -7.94 -6.41 2.93
N THR A 199 -9.14 -6.52 3.50
CA THR A 199 -10.33 -5.77 3.06
C THR A 199 -10.44 -4.37 3.67
N ASN A 200 -9.33 -3.64 3.74
CA ASN A 200 -9.32 -2.27 4.28
C ASN A 200 -9.97 -1.27 3.31
N SER A 201 -9.66 -1.36 2.01
CA SER A 201 -10.14 -0.41 1.00
C SER A 201 -11.24 -0.99 0.12
N LEU A 202 -11.21 -2.29 -0.16
CA LEU A 202 -12.15 -2.93 -1.07
C LEU A 202 -12.84 -4.15 -0.43
N PRO A 203 -14.09 -4.47 -0.83
CA PRO A 203 -14.77 -5.67 -0.39
C PRO A 203 -14.09 -6.94 -0.93
N SER A 204 -14.23 -8.05 -0.23
CA SER A 204 -13.60 -9.34 -0.58
C SER A 204 -13.91 -9.81 -2.01
N SER A 205 -15.08 -9.47 -2.55
CA SER A 205 -15.46 -9.79 -3.93
C SER A 205 -14.54 -9.16 -4.97
N ALA A 206 -14.05 -7.94 -4.71
CA ALA A 206 -13.11 -7.23 -5.58
C ALA A 206 -11.67 -7.75 -5.48
N LEU A 207 -11.35 -8.49 -4.40
CA LEU A 207 -10.02 -9.04 -4.11
C LEU A 207 -9.92 -10.54 -4.38
N SER A 208 -10.91 -11.12 -5.07
CA SER A 208 -11.06 -12.58 -5.26
C SER A 208 -9.92 -13.27 -6.03
N GLN A 209 -9.02 -12.52 -6.68
CA GLN A 209 -7.82 -13.06 -7.34
C GLN A 209 -6.67 -13.32 -6.36
N ALA A 210 -6.73 -12.83 -5.12
CA ALA A 210 -5.75 -13.15 -4.09
C ALA A 210 -5.81 -14.62 -3.69
N ASP A 211 -4.71 -15.19 -3.22
CA ASP A 211 -4.68 -16.56 -2.72
C ASP A 211 -5.46 -16.69 -1.41
N ILE A 212 -5.42 -15.65 -0.58
CA ILE A 212 -6.15 -15.58 0.69
C ILE A 212 -6.69 -14.16 0.84
N VAL A 213 -7.93 -14.03 1.30
CA VAL A 213 -8.53 -12.73 1.65
C VAL A 213 -8.87 -12.74 3.13
N VAL A 214 -8.46 -11.69 3.85
CA VAL A 214 -8.69 -11.51 5.29
C VAL A 214 -9.29 -10.14 5.58
N SER A 215 -9.87 -9.98 6.78
CA SER A 215 -10.47 -8.72 7.24
C SER A 215 -9.65 -7.97 8.28
N ASP A 216 -8.57 -8.58 8.79
CA ASP A 216 -7.82 -8.03 9.93
C ASP A 216 -6.36 -8.54 9.95
N TYR A 217 -5.51 -7.83 10.69
CA TYR A 217 -4.09 -8.14 10.83
C TYR A 217 -3.81 -9.36 11.72
N GLU A 218 -4.71 -9.71 12.64
CA GLU A 218 -4.59 -10.90 13.48
C GLU A 218 -4.69 -12.17 12.63
N SER A 219 -5.55 -12.15 11.63
CA SER A 219 -5.64 -13.21 10.63
C SER A 219 -4.35 -13.36 9.83
N ILE A 220 -3.71 -12.25 9.43
CA ILE A 220 -2.39 -12.27 8.76
C ILE A 220 -1.33 -12.89 9.69
N GLU A 221 -1.29 -12.45 10.96
CA GLU A 221 -0.38 -13.00 11.96
C GLU A 221 -0.56 -14.51 12.09
N SER A 222 -1.80 -14.96 12.28
CA SER A 222 -2.13 -16.38 12.45
C SER A 222 -1.73 -17.23 11.24
N LEU A 223 -1.90 -16.71 10.03
CA LEU A 223 -1.55 -17.39 8.77
C LEU A 223 -0.03 -17.56 8.62
N LEU A 224 0.75 -16.51 8.94
CA LEU A 224 2.20 -16.46 8.67
C LEU A 224 3.04 -17.01 9.84
N LEU A 225 2.60 -16.82 11.08
CA LEU A 225 3.33 -17.24 12.28
C LEU A 225 2.73 -18.46 12.97
N GLY A 226 1.47 -18.78 12.69
CA GLY A 226 0.68 -19.74 13.48
C GLY A 226 -0.01 -19.05 14.64
N ARG A 227 -0.95 -19.74 15.28
CA ARG A 227 -1.60 -19.22 16.48
C ARG A 227 -0.69 -19.37 17.70
N PRO A 228 -0.66 -18.38 18.60
CA PRO A 228 0.10 -18.47 19.84
C PRO A 228 -0.38 -19.61 20.77
#